data_a49001c1b2de4ac302116cea3b4d6267
#
_entry.id   a49001c1b2de4ac302116cea3b4d6267
#
_cell.length_a   1.000
_cell.length_b   1.000
_cell.length_c   1.000
_cell.angle_alpha   90.00
_cell.angle_beta   90.00
_cell.angle_gamma   90.00
#
_symmetry.space_group_name_H-M   'P 1'
#
loop_
_entity.id
_entity.type
_entity.pdbx_description
1 polymer ?
#
loop_
_entity_poly.entity_id
_entity_poly.type
_entity_poly.pdbx_seq_one_letter_code
_entity_poly.pdbx_strand_id
1 'polypeptide(L)'
;MSERTTVRVLGPTDGETGSLGSIGVRFMIAGKDSGEHVSLVEHPMPARALAAPMHRHSREDEYSFVLEGRVGAQLGDELIFAGRGDLVFKPRDQWHTFWNAGDEPARILEVISPAGFERFFKEIVDLPPTAGPDESAAVGARYGLEFDLDSIARLVEEHGLRFGGERAV
;
A
#
# COMPACT_ATOMS: atom_id res chain seq x y z
N MET A 1 14.64 29.79 6.47
CA MET A 1 13.66 29.69 7.59
C MET A 1 12.95 28.37 7.43
N SER A 2 13.16 27.45 8.39
CA SER A 2 12.42 26.17 8.40
C SER A 2 10.95 26.49 8.62
N GLU A 3 10.09 26.13 7.67
CA GLU A 3 8.65 26.17 7.90
C GLU A 3 8.34 25.28 9.10
N ARG A 4 7.77 25.85 10.14
CA ARG A 4 7.39 25.11 11.34
C ARG A 4 6.30 24.12 10.94
N THR A 5 6.56 22.84 11.11
CA THR A 5 5.54 21.80 10.98
C THR A 5 4.35 22.17 11.87
N THR A 6 3.19 22.34 11.27
CA THR A 6 1.96 22.71 11.99
C THR A 6 1.37 21.48 12.63
N VAL A 7 1.13 21.53 13.95
CA VAL A 7 0.36 20.49 14.64
C VAL A 7 -1.06 20.46 14.08
N ARG A 8 -1.52 19.27 13.71
CA ARG A 8 -2.87 19.10 13.15
C ARG A 8 -3.50 17.80 13.64
N VAL A 9 -4.81 17.77 13.66
CA VAL A 9 -5.60 16.56 13.83
C VAL A 9 -6.21 16.22 12.47
N LEU A 10 -6.07 14.99 12.06
CA LEU A 10 -6.73 14.43 10.88
C LEU A 10 -7.89 13.57 11.36
N GLY A 11 -9.10 13.97 11.02
CA GLY A 11 -10.30 13.20 11.27
C GLY A 11 -10.39 11.96 10.35
N PRO A 12 -11.40 11.10 10.56
CA PRO A 12 -11.50 9.83 9.85
C PRO A 12 -11.74 9.98 8.32
N THR A 13 -12.19 11.15 7.88
CA THR A 13 -12.45 11.45 6.47
C THR A 13 -11.54 12.52 5.87
N ASP A 14 -10.59 13.03 6.65
CA ASP A 14 -9.64 14.04 6.18
C ASP A 14 -8.54 13.40 5.35
N GLY A 15 -7.96 14.18 4.45
CA GLY A 15 -6.91 13.76 3.54
C GLY A 15 -7.46 13.45 2.14
N GLU A 16 -6.57 13.57 1.17
CA GLU A 16 -6.87 13.22 -0.22
C GLU A 16 -6.97 11.70 -0.36
N THR A 17 -7.90 11.22 -1.17
CA THR A 17 -8.12 9.80 -1.43
C THR A 17 -7.95 9.48 -2.91
N GLY A 18 -7.65 8.22 -3.20
CA GLY A 18 -7.56 7.72 -4.56
C GLY A 18 -7.67 6.20 -4.62
N SER A 19 -7.63 5.66 -5.83
CA SER A 19 -7.64 4.22 -6.09
C SER A 19 -6.29 3.76 -6.64
N LEU A 20 -5.79 2.67 -6.10
CA LEU A 20 -4.59 1.97 -6.60
C LEU A 20 -4.96 0.75 -7.46
N GLY A 21 -6.22 0.65 -7.86
CA GLY A 21 -6.78 -0.50 -8.55
C GLY A 21 -7.56 -1.40 -7.59
N SER A 22 -6.92 -2.41 -7.03
CA SER A 22 -7.59 -3.36 -6.11
C SER A 22 -7.91 -2.76 -4.74
N ILE A 23 -7.14 -1.80 -4.29
CA ILE A 23 -7.30 -1.15 -2.97
C ILE A 23 -7.32 0.37 -3.12
N GLY A 24 -7.82 1.03 -2.10
CA GLY A 24 -7.77 2.49 -2.01
C GLY A 24 -6.50 3.01 -1.33
N VAL A 25 -6.33 4.32 -1.39
CA VAL A 25 -5.34 5.05 -0.62
C VAL A 25 -5.94 6.34 -0.06
N ARG A 26 -5.63 6.65 1.19
CA ARG A 26 -5.90 7.95 1.82
C ARG A 26 -4.58 8.53 2.31
N PHE A 27 -4.20 9.69 1.80
CA PHE A 27 -2.96 10.37 2.15
C PHE A 27 -3.15 11.15 3.45
N MET A 28 -2.30 10.90 4.43
CA MET A 28 -2.39 11.49 5.76
C MET A 28 -1.22 12.42 6.06
N ILE A 29 0.00 11.92 6.00
CA ILE A 29 1.24 12.67 6.22
C ILE A 29 2.16 12.42 5.04
N ALA A 30 2.53 13.48 4.34
CA ALA A 30 3.53 13.42 3.28
C ALA A 30 4.94 13.64 3.85
N GLY A 31 5.97 13.22 3.14
CA GLY A 31 7.36 13.39 3.54
C GLY A 31 7.71 14.83 3.89
N LYS A 32 7.26 15.80 3.09
CA LYS A 32 7.45 17.22 3.36
C LYS A 32 6.92 17.68 4.72
N ASP A 33 5.88 17.03 5.24
CA ASP A 33 5.25 17.36 6.52
C ASP A 33 6.06 16.83 7.71
N SER A 34 6.89 15.80 7.50
CA SER A 34 7.69 15.12 8.50
C SER A 34 9.19 15.41 8.39
N GLY A 35 9.60 16.30 7.49
CA GLY A 35 11.03 16.50 7.18
C GLY A 35 11.66 15.32 6.45
N GLU A 36 10.90 14.64 5.62
CA GLU A 36 11.27 13.45 4.83
C GLU A 36 11.61 12.20 5.69
N HIS A 37 11.20 12.18 6.97
CA HIS A 37 11.46 11.03 7.84
C HIS A 37 10.47 9.90 7.62
N VAL A 38 9.17 10.23 7.56
CA VAL A 38 8.10 9.25 7.39
C VAL A 38 6.98 9.82 6.52
N SER A 39 6.27 8.94 5.84
CA SER A 39 4.96 9.23 5.30
C SER A 39 3.94 8.24 5.85
N LEU A 40 2.68 8.67 5.96
CA LEU A 40 1.58 7.86 6.45
C LEU A 40 0.46 7.88 5.41
N VAL A 41 0.02 6.70 5.05
CA VAL A 41 -1.17 6.49 4.23
C VAL A 41 -2.07 5.45 4.88
N GLU A 42 -3.34 5.48 4.57
CA GLU A 42 -4.26 4.42 4.94
C GLU A 42 -4.73 3.71 3.67
N HIS A 43 -4.83 2.39 3.73
CA HIS A 43 -5.36 1.59 2.65
C HIS A 43 -6.68 0.94 3.07
N PRO A 44 -7.82 1.44 2.59
CA PRO A 44 -9.06 0.69 2.59
C PRO A 44 -8.98 -0.43 1.57
N MET A 45 -9.37 -1.64 1.98
CA MET A 45 -9.21 -2.87 1.21
C MET A 45 -10.56 -3.59 1.09
N PRO A 46 -11.16 -3.64 -0.08
CA PRO A 46 -12.34 -4.47 -0.31
C PRO A 46 -12.09 -5.94 0.04
N ALA A 47 -13.17 -6.70 0.24
CA ALA A 47 -13.08 -8.14 0.53
C ALA A 47 -12.24 -8.86 -0.52
N ARG A 48 -11.30 -9.70 -0.06
CA ARG A 48 -10.42 -10.52 -0.90
C ARG A 48 -9.53 -9.73 -1.87
N ALA A 49 -9.33 -8.44 -1.65
CA ALA A 49 -8.47 -7.64 -2.52
C ALA A 49 -6.98 -7.95 -2.29
N LEU A 50 -6.27 -8.33 -3.35
CA LEU A 50 -4.81 -8.38 -3.40
C LEU A 50 -4.30 -6.95 -3.61
N ALA A 51 -3.46 -6.46 -2.70
CA ALA A 51 -2.99 -5.08 -2.77
C ALA A 51 -2.04 -4.82 -3.95
N ALA A 52 -1.12 -5.73 -4.18
CA ALA A 52 -0.10 -5.64 -5.23
C ALA A 52 0.45 -7.04 -5.56
N PRO A 53 1.12 -7.23 -6.70
CA PRO A 53 1.99 -8.40 -6.91
C PRO A 53 3.04 -8.52 -5.82
N MET A 54 3.76 -9.64 -5.76
CA MET A 54 5.02 -9.68 -4.99
C MET A 54 5.92 -8.55 -5.46
N HIS A 55 6.47 -7.79 -4.50
CA HIS A 55 7.33 -6.65 -4.79
C HIS A 55 8.35 -6.44 -3.65
N ARG A 56 9.34 -5.61 -3.91
CA ARG A 56 10.30 -5.17 -2.90
C ARG A 56 10.69 -3.72 -3.10
N HIS A 57 10.91 -3.03 -1.99
CA HIS A 57 11.40 -1.67 -1.95
C HIS A 57 12.90 -1.67 -1.70
N SER A 58 13.67 -0.92 -2.48
CA SER A 58 15.10 -0.78 -2.24
C SER A 58 15.47 0.35 -1.27
N ARG A 59 14.50 1.19 -0.91
CA ARG A 59 14.75 2.43 -0.16
C ARG A 59 14.02 2.53 1.17
N GLU A 60 12.81 1.96 1.26
CA GLU A 60 11.89 2.16 2.37
C GLU A 60 11.62 0.86 3.13
N ASP A 61 11.48 0.99 4.44
CA ASP A 61 10.80 0.01 5.27
C ASP A 61 9.33 0.40 5.41
N GLU A 62 8.44 -0.59 5.47
CA GLU A 62 7.03 -0.38 5.66
C GLU A 62 6.52 -1.09 6.91
N TYR A 63 5.56 -0.45 7.58
CA TYR A 63 4.92 -0.94 8.79
C TYR A 63 3.42 -0.86 8.62
N SER A 64 2.76 -2.01 8.40
CA SER A 64 1.31 -2.08 8.26
C SER A 64 0.65 -2.34 9.61
N PHE A 65 -0.02 -1.35 10.16
CA PHE A 65 -0.83 -1.51 11.37
C PHE A 65 -2.27 -1.81 10.98
N VAL A 66 -2.80 -2.96 11.39
CA VAL A 66 -4.17 -3.38 11.06
C VAL A 66 -5.17 -2.61 11.92
N LEU A 67 -5.94 -1.73 11.28
CA LEU A 67 -6.98 -0.95 11.93
C LEU A 67 -8.30 -1.73 12.00
N GLU A 68 -8.60 -2.52 10.95
CA GLU A 68 -9.87 -3.22 10.79
C GLU A 68 -9.71 -4.45 9.90
N GLY A 69 -10.48 -5.50 10.16
CA GLY A 69 -10.50 -6.70 9.36
C GLY A 69 -9.33 -7.64 9.62
N ARG A 70 -9.02 -8.47 8.61
CA ARG A 70 -7.95 -9.46 8.65
C ARG A 70 -7.08 -9.35 7.41
N VAL A 71 -5.79 -9.21 7.62
CA VAL A 71 -4.79 -9.09 6.56
C VAL A 71 -3.97 -10.36 6.46
N GLY A 72 -3.81 -10.88 5.24
CA GLY A 72 -2.81 -11.87 4.90
C GLY A 72 -1.62 -11.17 4.26
N ALA A 73 -0.43 -11.68 4.48
CA ALA A 73 0.78 -11.22 3.82
C ALA A 73 1.73 -12.37 3.54
N GLN A 74 2.50 -12.24 2.48
CA GLN A 74 3.61 -13.13 2.17
C GLN A 74 4.89 -12.30 2.19
N LEU A 75 5.88 -12.72 3.00
CA LEU A 75 7.21 -12.11 3.11
C LEU A 75 8.24 -13.19 2.74
N GLY A 76 8.84 -13.09 1.56
CA GLY A 76 9.58 -14.20 0.99
C GLY A 76 8.70 -15.44 0.86
N ASP A 77 9.08 -16.52 1.53
CA ASP A 77 8.31 -17.79 1.57
C ASP A 77 7.39 -17.87 2.79
N GLU A 78 7.44 -16.91 3.70
CA GLU A 78 6.66 -16.91 4.93
C GLU A 78 5.27 -16.33 4.71
N LEU A 79 4.24 -17.12 5.04
CA LEU A 79 2.84 -16.72 5.00
C LEU A 79 2.38 -16.32 6.41
N ILE A 80 1.87 -15.12 6.57
CA ILE A 80 1.38 -14.62 7.85
C ILE A 80 -0.04 -14.06 7.74
N PHE A 81 -0.74 -14.03 8.89
CA PHE A 81 -2.05 -13.40 9.03
C PHE A 81 -2.04 -12.50 10.25
N ALA A 82 -2.59 -11.30 10.08
CA ALA A 82 -2.68 -10.28 11.12
C ALA A 82 -4.13 -9.80 11.25
N GLY A 83 -4.56 -9.55 12.46
CA GLY A 83 -5.87 -9.00 12.81
C GLY A 83 -5.76 -7.59 13.38
N ARG A 84 -6.90 -7.00 13.71
CA ARG A 84 -6.98 -5.67 14.29
C ARG A 84 -6.06 -5.51 15.51
N GLY A 85 -5.19 -4.50 15.46
CA GLY A 85 -4.20 -4.20 16.49
C GLY A 85 -2.82 -4.81 16.24
N ASP A 86 -2.69 -5.72 15.28
CA ASP A 86 -1.40 -6.29 14.92
C ASP A 86 -0.61 -5.36 14.00
N LEU A 87 0.72 -5.49 14.03
CA LEU A 87 1.67 -4.81 13.17
C LEU A 87 2.42 -5.81 12.31
N VAL A 88 2.45 -5.59 11.00
CA VAL A 88 3.27 -6.34 10.04
C VAL A 88 4.45 -5.46 9.63
N PHE A 89 5.66 -5.90 9.94
CA PHE A 89 6.88 -5.23 9.49
C PHE A 89 7.38 -5.82 8.17
N LYS A 90 7.57 -4.98 7.19
CA LYS A 90 8.06 -5.30 5.84
C LYS A 90 9.37 -4.56 5.60
N PRO A 91 10.53 -5.15 5.89
CA PRO A 91 11.80 -4.49 5.69
C PRO A 91 12.12 -4.30 4.20
N ARG A 92 12.87 -3.25 3.88
CA ARG A 92 13.40 -3.03 2.52
C ARG A 92 14.14 -4.26 2.00
N ASP A 93 14.22 -4.39 0.70
CA ASP A 93 14.83 -5.51 -0.02
C ASP A 93 14.17 -6.89 0.20
N GLN A 94 13.20 -6.99 1.08
CA GLN A 94 12.41 -8.19 1.30
C GLN A 94 11.25 -8.25 0.30
N TRP A 95 11.18 -9.31 -0.50
CA TRP A 95 10.01 -9.61 -1.33
C TRP A 95 8.78 -9.82 -0.46
N HIS A 96 7.72 -9.09 -0.74
CA HIS A 96 6.47 -9.18 0.01
C HIS A 96 5.25 -8.78 -0.83
N THR A 97 4.09 -9.17 -0.33
CA THR A 97 2.77 -8.67 -0.72
C THR A 97 1.80 -8.82 0.44
N PHE A 98 0.64 -8.19 0.35
CA PHE A 98 -0.44 -8.34 1.33
C PHE A 98 -1.81 -8.24 0.66
N TRP A 99 -2.83 -8.69 1.37
CA TRP A 99 -4.22 -8.73 0.89
C TRP A 99 -5.22 -8.70 2.03
N ASN A 100 -6.47 -8.36 1.72
CA ASN A 100 -7.57 -8.59 2.64
C ASN A 100 -7.92 -10.09 2.64
N ALA A 101 -7.67 -10.78 3.74
CA ALA A 101 -7.92 -12.21 3.89
C ALA A 101 -9.36 -12.55 4.33
N GLY A 102 -10.20 -11.52 4.52
CA GLY A 102 -11.59 -11.66 4.95
C GLY A 102 -12.60 -11.42 3.83
N ASP A 103 -13.86 -11.72 4.15
CA ASP A 103 -15.02 -11.47 3.29
C ASP A 103 -15.68 -10.10 3.54
N GLU A 104 -15.19 -9.39 4.56
CA GLU A 104 -15.58 -8.03 4.91
C GLU A 104 -14.44 -7.06 4.57
N PRO A 105 -14.72 -5.74 4.44
CA PRO A 105 -13.67 -4.75 4.25
C PRO A 105 -12.61 -4.80 5.36
N ALA A 106 -11.37 -4.53 4.98
CA ALA A 106 -10.25 -4.35 5.91
C ALA A 106 -9.62 -2.97 5.70
N ARG A 107 -8.82 -2.55 6.67
CA ARG A 107 -8.15 -1.26 6.64
C ARG A 107 -6.84 -1.30 7.40
N ILE A 108 -5.78 -0.79 6.79
CA ILE A 108 -4.47 -0.68 7.43
C ILE A 108 -3.99 0.77 7.42
N LEU A 109 -3.22 1.14 8.44
CA LEU A 109 -2.34 2.30 8.42
C LEU A 109 -0.96 1.82 7.99
N GLU A 110 -0.44 2.40 6.91
CA GLU A 110 0.91 2.15 6.43
C GLU A 110 1.83 3.29 6.84
N VAL A 111 2.85 2.99 7.61
CA VAL A 111 3.96 3.89 7.92
C VAL A 111 5.13 3.53 7.02
N ILE A 112 5.65 4.49 6.28
CA ILE A 112 6.71 4.32 5.29
C ILE A 112 7.92 5.15 5.73
N SER A 113 9.07 4.53 5.88
CA SER A 113 10.30 5.20 6.35
C SER A 113 11.55 4.73 5.59
N PRO A 114 12.37 5.66 5.07
CA PRO A 114 12.11 7.10 4.98
C PRO A 114 10.89 7.42 4.10
N ALA A 115 10.41 8.65 4.16
CA ALA A 115 9.33 9.11 3.29
C ALA A 115 9.77 9.20 1.81
N GLY A 116 8.80 9.38 0.93
CA GLY A 116 9.03 9.56 -0.50
C GLY A 116 8.22 8.60 -1.37
N PHE A 117 7.97 7.40 -0.87
CA PHE A 117 7.22 6.39 -1.62
C PHE A 117 5.73 6.73 -1.77
N GLU A 118 5.17 7.55 -0.90
CA GLU A 118 3.79 8.05 -1.06
C GLU A 118 3.57 8.79 -2.38
N ARG A 119 4.64 9.30 -2.99
CA ARG A 119 4.61 9.93 -4.32
C ARG A 119 4.32 8.92 -5.42
N PHE A 120 4.79 7.69 -5.27
CA PHE A 120 4.41 6.59 -6.16
C PHE A 120 2.89 6.41 -6.17
N PHE A 121 2.25 6.33 -5.00
CA PHE A 121 0.80 6.20 -4.92
C PHE A 121 0.08 7.37 -5.58
N LYS A 122 0.59 8.59 -5.44
CA LYS A 122 0.05 9.75 -6.15
C LYS A 122 0.07 9.57 -7.66
N GLU A 123 1.20 9.15 -8.22
CA GLU A 123 1.32 8.92 -9.66
C GLU A 123 0.40 7.78 -10.13
N ILE A 124 0.24 6.72 -9.33
CA ILE A 124 -0.67 5.62 -9.67
C ILE A 124 -2.14 6.09 -9.69
N VAL A 125 -2.53 6.93 -8.73
CA VAL A 125 -3.89 7.51 -8.72
C VAL A 125 -4.16 8.34 -9.98
N ASP A 126 -3.15 9.03 -10.48
CA ASP A 126 -3.25 9.91 -11.66
C ASP A 126 -3.15 9.15 -13.00
N LEU A 127 -2.80 7.86 -12.99
CA LEU A 127 -2.80 7.05 -14.21
C LEU A 127 -4.22 6.90 -14.79
N PRO A 128 -4.33 6.80 -16.13
CA PRO A 128 -5.62 6.57 -16.75
C PRO A 128 -6.25 5.24 -16.25
N PRO A 129 -7.59 5.15 -16.20
CA PRO A 129 -8.27 3.92 -15.75
C PRO A 129 -7.91 2.66 -16.55
N THR A 130 -7.40 2.83 -17.76
CA THR A 130 -6.95 1.75 -18.64
C THR A 130 -5.53 1.27 -18.36
N ALA A 131 -4.78 1.95 -17.48
CA ALA A 131 -3.42 1.56 -17.14
C ALA A 131 -3.40 0.20 -16.42
N GLY A 132 -2.55 -0.68 -16.89
CA GLY A 132 -2.39 -2.03 -16.36
C GLY A 132 -1.20 -2.16 -15.40
N PRO A 133 -0.90 -3.40 -14.97
CA PRO A 133 0.23 -3.68 -14.07
C PRO A 133 1.60 -3.24 -14.64
N ASP A 134 1.79 -3.34 -15.95
CA ASP A 134 3.07 -2.95 -16.60
C ASP A 134 3.34 -1.45 -16.47
N GLU A 135 2.32 -0.60 -16.65
CA GLU A 135 2.45 0.84 -16.47
C GLU A 135 2.75 1.18 -15.01
N SER A 136 2.08 0.51 -14.08
CA SER A 136 2.35 0.68 -12.64
C SER A 136 3.77 0.24 -12.27
N ALA A 137 4.26 -0.84 -12.86
CA ALA A 137 5.63 -1.32 -12.66
C ALA A 137 6.66 -0.32 -13.22
N ALA A 138 6.41 0.27 -14.40
CA ALA A 138 7.27 1.29 -14.99
C ALA A 138 7.36 2.56 -14.11
N VAL A 139 6.24 2.97 -13.50
CA VAL A 139 6.24 4.05 -12.49
C VAL A 139 7.07 3.62 -11.28
N GLY A 140 6.81 2.43 -10.74
CA GLY A 140 7.46 1.91 -9.54
C GLY A 140 8.99 1.87 -9.63
N ALA A 141 9.54 1.52 -10.80
CA ALA A 141 10.97 1.47 -11.02
C ALA A 141 11.68 2.80 -10.70
N ARG A 142 11.04 3.94 -10.92
CA ARG A 142 11.58 5.25 -10.57
C ARG A 142 11.71 5.47 -9.06
N TYR A 143 10.88 4.78 -8.29
CA TYR A 143 10.85 4.81 -6.83
C TYR A 143 11.66 3.69 -6.16
N GLY A 144 12.40 2.91 -6.96
CA GLY A 144 13.17 1.77 -6.43
C GLY A 144 12.30 0.58 -6.05
N LEU A 145 11.10 0.49 -6.63
CA LEU A 145 10.19 -0.61 -6.48
C LEU A 145 10.38 -1.61 -7.62
N GLU A 146 10.47 -2.87 -7.28
CA GLU A 146 10.56 -3.99 -8.21
C GLU A 146 9.35 -4.91 -8.01
N PHE A 147 8.69 -5.30 -9.11
CA PHE A 147 7.53 -6.18 -9.11
C PHE A 147 7.83 -7.53 -9.75
N ASP A 148 7.28 -8.59 -9.17
CA ASP A 148 7.08 -9.89 -9.81
C ASP A 148 5.62 -9.99 -10.28
N LEU A 149 5.37 -9.57 -11.52
CA LEU A 149 4.02 -9.55 -12.10
C LEU A 149 3.47 -10.97 -12.32
N ASP A 150 4.31 -11.96 -12.50
CA ASP A 150 3.91 -13.37 -12.69
C ASP A 150 3.31 -13.97 -11.41
N SER A 151 3.60 -13.36 -10.25
CA SER A 151 3.03 -13.78 -8.96
C SER A 151 1.51 -13.56 -8.84
N ILE A 152 0.93 -12.65 -9.64
CA ILE A 152 -0.49 -12.27 -9.53
C ILE A 152 -1.41 -13.48 -9.67
N ALA A 153 -1.25 -14.25 -10.77
CA ALA A 153 -2.14 -15.39 -11.05
C ALA A 153 -2.07 -16.44 -9.94
N ARG A 154 -0.86 -16.76 -9.48
CA ARG A 154 -0.63 -17.69 -8.37
C ARG A 154 -1.30 -17.23 -7.09
N LEU A 155 -1.07 -15.97 -6.67
CA LEU A 155 -1.64 -15.41 -5.44
C LEU A 155 -3.18 -15.38 -5.48
N VAL A 156 -3.75 -15.01 -6.62
CA VAL A 156 -5.20 -14.97 -6.82
C VAL A 156 -5.80 -16.37 -6.68
N GLU A 157 -5.19 -17.39 -7.30
CA GLU A 157 -5.66 -18.77 -7.25
C GLU A 157 -5.48 -19.39 -5.86
N GLU A 158 -4.29 -19.31 -5.29
CA GLU A 158 -3.96 -19.95 -4.01
C GLU A 158 -4.77 -19.39 -2.83
N HIS A 159 -5.08 -18.10 -2.85
CA HIS A 159 -5.72 -17.42 -1.72
C HIS A 159 -7.15 -16.97 -2.01
N GLY A 160 -7.70 -17.26 -3.19
CA GLY A 160 -9.05 -16.86 -3.57
C GLY A 160 -9.23 -15.34 -3.61
N LEU A 161 -8.25 -14.61 -4.18
CA LEU A 161 -8.20 -13.17 -4.17
C LEU A 161 -8.75 -12.54 -5.45
N ARG A 162 -8.90 -11.24 -5.42
CA ARG A 162 -9.24 -10.39 -6.58
C ARG A 162 -8.10 -9.39 -6.79
N PHE A 163 -7.68 -9.24 -8.03
CA PHE A 163 -6.68 -8.24 -8.42
C PHE A 163 -7.18 -7.42 -9.58
N GLY A 164 -6.98 -6.10 -9.49
CA GLY A 164 -7.58 -5.15 -10.40
C GLY A 164 -9.06 -4.89 -10.04
N GLY A 165 -9.64 -3.92 -10.66
CA GLY A 165 -11.01 -3.47 -10.47
C GLY A 165 -11.20 -2.17 -11.23
N GLU A 166 -12.44 -1.79 -11.52
CA GLU A 166 -12.72 -0.45 -11.99
C GLU A 166 -12.23 0.53 -10.92
N ARG A 167 -11.29 1.41 -11.29
CA ARG A 167 -10.91 2.52 -10.43
C ARG A 167 -12.18 3.31 -10.18
N ALA A 168 -12.66 3.29 -8.94
CA ALA A 168 -13.83 4.07 -8.56
C ALA A 168 -13.59 5.54 -8.93
N VAL A 169 -14.49 6.08 -9.75
CA VAL A 169 -14.54 7.49 -10.16
C VAL A 169 -14.96 8.33 -8.97
#